data_514e5b4c3284049b841042f1fc122f07
#
_entry.id   514e5b4c3284049b841042f1fc122f07
#
_cell.length_a   1.000
_cell.length_b   1.000
_cell.length_c   1.000
_cell.angle_alpha   90.00
_cell.angle_beta   90.00
_cell.angle_gamma   90.00
#
_symmetry.space_group_name_H-M   'P 1'
#
loop_
_entity.id
_entity.type
_entity.pdbx_description
1 polymer ?
#
loop_
_entity_poly.entity_id
_entity_poly.type
_entity_poly.pdbx_seq_one_letter_code
_entity_poly.pdbx_strand_id
1 'polypeptide(L)'
;MYLFSEGRLIGIHSEDSKMSTGFKQVPAFSHPPDSWHTINWSAVDRKVRGLQVRIAKATRDQRWRKVKALQRLLTHSLAARASAVRRVTENRGKKTPGVDGELWSTPQAKWLALGRLKSKGYRPAPLRRVYIPKPDGSRRPLGIPTMRDRAMQALYLLALEPVSETVADRNSYGFRPWRSTADAIEQCFVNLSRKHSAEWVLEGDIKGCFDNISHDWLLANVPMDKQVLKKWLKAGFMESHRLYPTEAGTPQGGIISPVLANLALDGLEKVLESHFGKKNTKASYKTKVNYVRYADDFIITGISKELLENEVLPVVSAFMAERGLTLSASKTVVTHIAEGFDFLGQNLRKYNGKLLIKPSRKNLQRHLKKIKDIVRRNCMSRQDVLIHQLNPVLLGWANYHRHVVAKETFGYRSEEHTSELQSPVTI
;
A
#
# COMPACT_ATOMS: atom_id res chain seq x y z
N MET A 1 9.44 16.86 -4.06
CA MET A 1 8.75 17.99 -3.46
C MET A 1 7.74 18.48 -4.50
N TYR A 2 6.50 18.05 -4.40
CA TYR A 2 5.40 18.58 -5.21
C TYR A 2 4.30 19.00 -4.26
N LEU A 3 4.12 20.31 -4.18
CA LEU A 3 2.97 20.97 -3.57
C LEU A 3 1.76 20.74 -4.49
N PHE A 4 0.64 20.29 -3.94
CA PHE A 4 -0.67 20.43 -4.54
C PHE A 4 -1.68 20.80 -3.47
N SER A 5 -2.25 21.96 -3.64
CA SER A 5 -3.42 22.48 -2.95
C SER A 5 -4.70 22.04 -3.66
N GLU A 6 -5.72 21.79 -2.85
CA GLU A 6 -7.16 21.84 -3.08
C GLU A 6 -7.80 20.94 -4.15
N GLY A 7 -8.65 20.06 -3.65
CA GLY A 7 -9.59 19.28 -4.43
C GLY A 7 -10.71 20.14 -5.03
N ARG A 8 -10.81 20.13 -6.37
CA ARG A 8 -12.05 20.32 -7.12
C ARG A 8 -11.95 19.61 -8.46
N LEU A 9 -12.91 18.75 -8.74
CA LEU A 9 -13.18 18.23 -10.07
C LEU A 9 -13.66 19.39 -10.94
N ILE A 10 -12.80 19.84 -11.85
CA ILE A 10 -13.20 20.77 -12.92
C ILE A 10 -13.66 19.91 -14.09
N GLY A 11 -14.92 20.06 -14.46
CA GLY A 11 -15.47 19.50 -15.69
C GLY A 11 -14.77 20.09 -16.90
N ILE A 12 -14.30 19.23 -17.79
CA ILE A 12 -13.79 19.64 -19.10
C ILE A 12 -14.83 19.31 -20.14
N HIS A 13 -15.32 20.35 -20.79
CA HIS A 13 -16.16 20.29 -22.00
C HIS A 13 -15.45 19.50 -23.10
N SER A 14 -16.23 18.71 -23.81
CA SER A 14 -15.83 17.98 -25.01
C SER A 14 -15.62 18.92 -26.18
N GLU A 15 -14.41 18.99 -26.71
CA GLU A 15 -14.20 19.30 -28.11
C GLU A 15 -13.43 18.14 -28.77
N ASP A 16 -14.16 17.43 -29.63
CA ASP A 16 -13.61 16.47 -30.55
C ASP A 16 -12.84 17.23 -31.64
N SER A 17 -11.54 17.32 -31.53
CA SER A 17 -10.69 17.62 -32.68
C SER A 17 -9.81 16.44 -33.01
N LYS A 18 -10.04 15.85 -34.16
CA LYS A 18 -9.21 14.87 -34.84
C LYS A 18 -7.79 15.43 -34.98
N MET A 19 -6.86 14.93 -34.15
CA MET A 19 -5.42 15.01 -34.44
C MET A 19 -4.86 13.62 -34.55
N SER A 20 -4.90 13.10 -35.78
CA SER A 20 -4.07 12.02 -36.24
C SER A 20 -2.63 12.56 -36.39
N THR A 21 -1.84 12.48 -35.32
CA THR A 21 -0.38 12.63 -35.44
C THR A 21 0.24 11.25 -35.35
N GLY A 22 0.62 10.76 -36.53
CA GLY A 22 1.33 9.52 -36.72
C GLY A 22 2.63 9.48 -35.91
N PHE A 23 2.64 8.63 -34.88
CA PHE A 23 3.89 8.07 -34.41
C PHE A 23 4.36 7.07 -35.46
N LYS A 24 5.27 7.47 -36.33
CA LYS A 24 6.03 6.55 -37.19
C LYS A 24 6.55 5.42 -36.31
N GLN A 25 6.29 4.19 -36.72
CA GLN A 25 6.92 3.02 -36.12
C GLN A 25 8.43 3.23 -36.22
N VAL A 26 9.08 3.41 -35.07
CA VAL A 26 10.53 3.52 -35.01
C VAL A 26 11.09 2.12 -35.29
N PRO A 27 11.95 1.95 -36.32
CA PRO A 27 12.59 0.66 -36.63
C PRO A 27 13.49 0.21 -35.48
N ALA A 28 13.79 -1.08 -35.46
CA ALA A 28 14.56 -1.78 -34.43
C ALA A 28 15.78 -0.97 -33.92
N PHE A 29 15.74 -0.72 -32.62
CA PHE A 29 16.77 -0.39 -31.61
C PHE A 29 18.23 -0.18 -32.08
N SER A 30 18.47 0.69 -33.01
CA SER A 30 19.81 1.26 -33.34
C SER A 30 19.79 2.75 -33.07
N HIS A 31 19.79 3.16 -31.77
CA HIS A 31 19.86 4.58 -31.41
C HIS A 31 21.00 4.84 -30.42
N PRO A 32 21.59 6.06 -30.47
CA PRO A 32 22.76 6.41 -29.67
C PRO A 32 22.51 6.34 -28.14
N PRO A 33 23.58 6.30 -27.33
CA PRO A 33 23.52 6.13 -25.85
C PRO A 33 22.62 7.11 -25.11
N ASP A 34 22.32 8.27 -25.69
CA ASP A 34 21.51 9.33 -25.06
C ASP A 34 19.99 9.20 -25.25
N SER A 35 19.52 8.17 -25.92
CA SER A 35 18.07 8.01 -26.22
C SER A 35 17.16 8.01 -25.00
N TRP A 36 17.65 7.62 -23.81
CA TRP A 36 16.88 7.68 -22.57
C TRP A 36 16.61 9.12 -22.12
N HIS A 37 17.58 10.03 -22.30
CA HIS A 37 17.46 11.44 -21.91
C HIS A 37 16.58 12.25 -22.85
N THR A 38 16.43 11.80 -24.11
CA THR A 38 15.59 12.47 -25.11
C THR A 38 14.09 12.12 -24.97
N ILE A 39 13.71 11.24 -24.04
CA ILE A 39 12.31 10.89 -23.83
C ILE A 39 11.53 12.10 -23.31
N ASN A 40 10.48 12.49 -24.04
CA ASN A 40 9.53 13.48 -23.57
C ASN A 40 8.59 12.89 -22.51
N TRP A 41 8.97 13.03 -21.24
CA TRP A 41 8.23 12.47 -20.10
C TRP A 41 6.83 13.03 -19.95
N SER A 42 6.61 14.30 -20.27
CA SER A 42 5.27 14.91 -20.23
C SER A 42 4.32 14.26 -21.24
N ALA A 43 4.83 13.92 -22.43
CA ALA A 43 4.04 13.20 -23.44
C ALA A 43 3.78 11.74 -23.03
N VAL A 44 4.79 11.08 -22.42
CA VAL A 44 4.65 9.73 -21.85
C VAL A 44 3.56 9.72 -20.79
N ASP A 45 3.61 10.63 -19.81
CA ASP A 45 2.68 10.69 -18.69
C ASP A 45 1.25 11.02 -19.16
N ARG A 46 1.07 11.94 -20.11
CA ARG A 46 -0.24 12.23 -20.73
C ARG A 46 -0.84 11.01 -21.42
N LYS A 47 -0.04 10.28 -22.20
CA LYS A 47 -0.52 9.08 -22.93
C LYS A 47 -0.93 7.97 -21.97
N VAL A 48 -0.13 7.71 -20.94
CA VAL A 48 -0.44 6.70 -19.90
C VAL A 48 -1.70 7.11 -19.14
N ARG A 49 -1.77 8.34 -18.64
CA ARG A 49 -2.93 8.87 -17.90
C ARG A 49 -4.20 8.85 -18.75
N GLY A 50 -4.13 9.24 -20.03
CA GLY A 50 -5.28 9.18 -20.94
C GLY A 50 -5.85 7.76 -21.07
N LEU A 51 -5.01 6.74 -21.14
CA LEU A 51 -5.46 5.34 -21.16
C LEU A 51 -6.02 4.90 -19.80
N GLN A 52 -5.39 5.31 -18.68
CA GLN A 52 -5.86 5.01 -17.33
C GLN A 52 -7.25 5.58 -17.06
N VAL A 53 -7.52 6.83 -17.45
CA VAL A 53 -8.86 7.47 -17.34
C VAL A 53 -9.90 6.67 -18.15
N ARG A 54 -9.55 6.24 -19.38
CA ARG A 54 -10.45 5.42 -20.20
C ARG A 54 -10.71 4.04 -19.59
N ILE A 55 -9.71 3.42 -18.94
CA ILE A 55 -9.86 2.16 -18.21
C ILE A 55 -10.82 2.37 -17.03
N ALA A 56 -10.60 3.40 -16.20
CA ALA A 56 -11.45 3.71 -15.05
C ALA A 56 -12.91 3.97 -15.47
N LYS A 57 -13.13 4.75 -16.55
CA LYS A 57 -14.47 4.98 -17.10
C LYS A 57 -15.13 3.67 -17.56
N ALA A 58 -14.40 2.86 -18.34
CA ALA A 58 -14.92 1.58 -18.81
C ALA A 58 -15.22 0.59 -17.67
N THR A 59 -14.42 0.64 -16.58
CA THR A 59 -14.65 -0.15 -15.36
C THR A 59 -15.92 0.29 -14.65
N ARG A 60 -16.11 1.60 -14.47
CA ARG A 60 -17.34 2.16 -13.87
C ARG A 60 -18.58 1.77 -14.64
N ASP A 61 -18.50 1.81 -15.99
CA ASP A 61 -19.56 1.40 -16.90
C ASP A 61 -19.70 -0.13 -17.03
N GLN A 62 -18.93 -0.92 -16.29
CA GLN A 62 -18.88 -2.40 -16.31
C GLN A 62 -18.59 -2.99 -17.70
N ARG A 63 -17.94 -2.26 -18.60
CA ARG A 63 -17.61 -2.67 -19.97
C ARG A 63 -16.31 -3.50 -20.00
N TRP A 64 -16.33 -4.68 -19.39
CA TRP A 64 -15.14 -5.50 -19.16
C TRP A 64 -14.34 -5.88 -20.42
N ARG A 65 -15.03 -6.09 -21.57
CA ARG A 65 -14.34 -6.31 -22.86
C ARG A 65 -13.48 -5.10 -23.24
N LYS A 66 -14.03 -3.88 -23.05
CA LYS A 66 -13.30 -2.61 -23.31
C LYS A 66 -12.15 -2.41 -22.32
N VAL A 67 -12.35 -2.75 -21.05
CA VAL A 67 -11.28 -2.74 -20.03
C VAL A 67 -10.11 -3.59 -20.48
N LYS A 68 -10.33 -4.85 -20.85
CA LYS A 68 -9.28 -5.77 -21.32
C LYS A 68 -8.55 -5.22 -22.56
N ALA A 69 -9.28 -4.68 -23.53
CA ALA A 69 -8.69 -4.09 -24.74
C ALA A 69 -7.80 -2.88 -24.42
N LEU A 70 -8.25 -1.99 -23.53
CA LEU A 70 -7.49 -0.82 -23.09
C LEU A 70 -6.27 -1.20 -22.24
N GLN A 71 -6.38 -2.20 -21.35
CA GLN A 71 -5.26 -2.74 -20.59
C GLN A 71 -4.19 -3.31 -21.55
N ARG A 72 -4.62 -4.08 -22.56
CA ARG A 72 -3.71 -4.59 -23.59
C ARG A 72 -3.03 -3.46 -24.37
N LEU A 73 -3.79 -2.44 -24.80
CA LEU A 73 -3.23 -1.28 -25.50
C LEU A 73 -2.18 -0.56 -24.64
N LEU A 74 -2.46 -0.37 -23.34
CA LEU A 74 -1.53 0.28 -22.41
C LEU A 74 -0.27 -0.55 -22.22
N THR A 75 -0.37 -1.83 -21.91
CA THR A 75 0.79 -2.71 -21.64
C THR A 75 1.66 -2.94 -22.89
N HIS A 76 1.15 -2.71 -24.10
CA HIS A 76 1.91 -2.77 -25.35
C HIS A 76 2.51 -1.41 -25.76
N SER A 77 2.11 -0.30 -25.14
CA SER A 77 2.59 1.02 -25.52
C SER A 77 4.02 1.26 -25.06
N LEU A 78 4.84 1.92 -25.90
CA LEU A 78 6.19 2.32 -25.55
C LEU A 78 6.20 3.29 -24.35
N ALA A 79 5.22 4.19 -24.27
CA ALA A 79 5.07 5.14 -23.18
C ALA A 79 4.92 4.42 -21.83
N ALA A 80 4.07 3.38 -21.74
CA ALA A 80 3.90 2.64 -20.49
C ALA A 80 5.15 1.83 -20.12
N ARG A 81 5.85 1.25 -21.11
CA ARG A 81 7.15 0.58 -20.86
C ARG A 81 8.19 1.57 -20.33
N ALA A 82 8.31 2.77 -20.92
CA ALA A 82 9.19 3.81 -20.43
C ALA A 82 8.87 4.22 -19.00
N SER A 83 7.59 4.46 -18.69
CA SER A 83 7.12 4.77 -17.34
C SER A 83 7.44 3.64 -16.35
N ALA A 84 7.26 2.37 -16.74
CA ALA A 84 7.60 1.22 -15.90
C ALA A 84 9.10 1.11 -15.61
N VAL A 85 9.97 1.29 -16.63
CA VAL A 85 11.43 1.30 -16.45
C VAL A 85 11.84 2.46 -15.53
N ARG A 86 11.32 3.69 -15.78
CA ARG A 86 11.58 4.86 -14.91
C ARG A 86 11.24 4.55 -13.45
N ARG A 87 10.05 4.00 -13.19
CA ARG A 87 9.60 3.66 -11.83
C ARG A 87 10.56 2.74 -11.09
N VAL A 88 11.11 1.71 -11.74
CA VAL A 88 11.99 0.74 -11.07
C VAL A 88 13.44 1.22 -10.95
N THR A 89 13.86 2.18 -11.77
CA THR A 89 15.22 2.74 -11.77
C THR A 89 15.35 4.02 -10.93
N GLU A 90 14.25 4.62 -10.49
CA GLU A 90 14.26 5.84 -9.68
C GLU A 90 13.81 5.62 -8.23
N ASN A 91 13.31 4.43 -7.88
CA ASN A 91 12.89 4.11 -6.52
C ASN A 91 14.07 3.72 -5.60
N ARG A 92 13.80 3.61 -4.29
CA ARG A 92 14.80 3.22 -3.27
C ARG A 92 15.41 1.84 -3.54
N GLY A 93 14.67 0.92 -4.17
CA GLY A 93 15.11 -0.44 -4.50
C GLY A 93 15.99 -0.55 -5.75
N LYS A 94 16.31 0.56 -6.43
CA LYS A 94 17.08 0.57 -7.69
C LYS A 94 18.46 -0.08 -7.59
N LYS A 95 19.07 -0.10 -6.40
CA LYS A 95 20.38 -0.68 -6.13
C LYS A 95 20.32 -2.13 -5.62
N THR A 96 19.13 -2.73 -5.56
CA THR A 96 18.96 -4.09 -5.01
C THR A 96 18.67 -5.05 -6.16
N PRO A 97 19.61 -5.92 -6.56
CA PRO A 97 19.40 -6.86 -7.66
C PRO A 97 18.51 -8.05 -7.25
N GLY A 98 17.93 -8.72 -8.24
CA GLY A 98 17.26 -10.02 -8.08
C GLY A 98 18.25 -11.17 -7.99
N VAL A 99 17.81 -12.37 -8.39
CA VAL A 99 18.66 -13.57 -8.46
C VAL A 99 19.71 -13.51 -9.57
N ASP A 100 19.45 -12.68 -10.59
CA ASP A 100 20.29 -12.49 -11.77
C ASP A 100 21.44 -11.49 -11.56
N GLY A 101 21.45 -10.77 -10.43
CA GLY A 101 22.45 -9.74 -10.16
C GLY A 101 22.33 -8.47 -11.04
N GLU A 102 21.36 -8.43 -11.98
CA GLU A 102 21.24 -7.35 -12.97
C GLU A 102 20.71 -6.06 -12.35
N LEU A 103 21.33 -4.92 -12.71
CA LEU A 103 20.87 -3.57 -12.39
C LEU A 103 20.83 -2.70 -13.64
N TRP A 104 19.86 -1.80 -13.72
CA TRP A 104 19.72 -0.84 -14.85
C TRP A 104 20.16 0.56 -14.40
N SER A 105 21.46 0.74 -14.21
CA SER A 105 22.04 2.00 -13.72
C SER A 105 22.32 3.01 -14.81
N THR A 106 22.65 2.56 -16.04
CA THR A 106 23.01 3.44 -17.16
C THR A 106 21.81 3.78 -18.05
N PRO A 107 21.83 4.94 -18.74
CA PRO A 107 20.81 5.32 -19.72
C PRO A 107 20.61 4.26 -20.82
N GLN A 108 21.72 3.68 -21.30
CA GLN A 108 21.69 2.63 -22.30
C GLN A 108 20.97 1.36 -21.80
N ALA A 109 21.29 0.89 -20.58
CA ALA A 109 20.62 -0.27 -19.99
C ALA A 109 19.10 -0.04 -19.83
N LYS A 110 18.68 1.17 -19.41
CA LYS A 110 17.28 1.55 -19.32
C LYS A 110 16.58 1.55 -20.68
N TRP A 111 17.25 2.06 -21.73
CA TRP A 111 16.71 2.07 -23.09
C TRP A 111 16.53 0.66 -23.65
N LEU A 112 17.55 -0.18 -23.53
CA LEU A 112 17.48 -1.59 -23.96
C LEU A 112 16.40 -2.38 -23.21
N ALA A 113 16.16 -2.06 -21.95
CA ALA A 113 15.11 -2.68 -21.15
C ALA A 113 13.70 -2.47 -21.74
N LEU A 114 13.43 -1.36 -22.45
CA LEU A 114 12.14 -1.11 -23.11
C LEU A 114 11.77 -2.23 -24.10
N GLY A 115 12.73 -2.73 -24.83
CA GLY A 115 12.55 -3.82 -25.79
C GLY A 115 12.31 -5.18 -25.14
N ARG A 116 12.79 -5.36 -23.89
CA ARG A 116 12.67 -6.61 -23.12
C ARG A 116 11.32 -6.77 -22.42
N LEU A 117 10.52 -5.68 -22.29
CA LEU A 117 9.20 -5.69 -21.64
C LEU A 117 8.11 -6.13 -22.63
N LYS A 118 8.11 -7.40 -22.98
CA LYS A 118 7.13 -8.05 -23.86
C LYS A 118 6.52 -9.24 -23.14
N SER A 119 5.18 -9.44 -23.24
CA SER A 119 4.47 -10.55 -22.64
C SER A 119 4.72 -11.89 -23.40
N LYS A 120 4.91 -11.80 -24.74
CA LYS A 120 5.23 -12.98 -25.55
C LYS A 120 6.60 -13.54 -25.16
N GLY A 121 6.67 -14.82 -24.80
CA GLY A 121 7.90 -15.47 -24.36
C GLY A 121 8.38 -15.06 -22.96
N TYR A 122 7.62 -14.23 -22.23
CA TYR A 122 8.00 -13.83 -20.88
C TYR A 122 7.91 -15.00 -19.89
N ARG A 123 9.00 -15.20 -19.16
CA ARG A 123 9.10 -16.12 -18.02
C ARG A 123 9.75 -15.33 -16.88
N PRO A 124 9.09 -15.18 -15.73
CA PRO A 124 9.70 -14.55 -14.56
C PRO A 124 10.78 -15.45 -13.98
N ALA A 125 11.81 -14.85 -13.40
CA ALA A 125 12.79 -15.56 -12.62
C ALA A 125 12.25 -15.80 -11.19
N PRO A 126 12.78 -16.79 -10.46
CA PRO A 126 12.49 -16.97 -9.06
C PRO A 126 12.86 -15.71 -8.26
N LEU A 127 12.15 -15.50 -7.15
CA LEU A 127 12.43 -14.37 -6.26
C LEU A 127 13.70 -14.64 -5.42
N ARG A 128 14.52 -13.64 -5.19
CA ARG A 128 15.62 -13.74 -4.23
C ARG A 128 15.06 -13.55 -2.81
N ARG A 129 15.14 -14.59 -1.97
CA ARG A 129 14.67 -14.53 -0.58
C ARG A 129 15.66 -13.74 0.28
N VAL A 130 15.12 -12.79 1.06
CA VAL A 130 15.85 -12.01 2.06
C VAL A 130 14.97 -11.87 3.31
N TYR A 131 15.58 -11.88 4.49
CA TYR A 131 14.87 -11.75 5.76
C TYR A 131 15.11 -10.38 6.39
N ILE A 132 14.04 -9.70 6.79
CA ILE A 132 14.13 -8.45 7.55
C ILE A 132 13.72 -8.73 8.99
N PRO A 133 14.54 -8.32 10.00
CA PRO A 133 14.19 -8.50 11.40
C PRO A 133 12.98 -7.65 11.76
N LYS A 134 12.05 -8.21 12.53
CA LYS A 134 10.93 -7.50 13.13
C LYS A 134 11.27 -7.08 14.57
N PRO A 135 10.52 -6.11 15.15
CA PRO A 135 10.73 -5.66 16.53
C PRO A 135 10.51 -6.74 17.58
N ASP A 136 9.73 -7.78 17.26
CA ASP A 136 9.43 -8.93 18.12
C ASP A 136 10.50 -10.06 18.06
N GLY A 137 11.61 -9.80 17.34
CA GLY A 137 12.68 -10.78 17.14
C GLY A 137 12.42 -11.79 16.01
N SER A 138 11.19 -11.87 15.48
CA SER A 138 10.89 -12.69 14.31
C SER A 138 11.44 -12.08 13.03
N ARG A 139 11.48 -12.85 11.94
CA ARG A 139 11.96 -12.38 10.65
C ARG A 139 10.84 -12.34 9.63
N ARG A 140 10.76 -11.23 8.86
CA ARG A 140 9.84 -11.11 7.73
C ARG A 140 10.53 -11.56 6.46
N PRO A 141 10.03 -12.61 5.78
CA PRO A 141 10.57 -13.01 4.49
C PRO A 141 10.18 -12.00 3.41
N LEU A 142 11.14 -11.53 2.61
CA LEU A 142 10.91 -10.74 1.41
C LEU A 142 11.36 -11.52 0.18
N GLY A 143 10.58 -11.44 -0.88
CA GLY A 143 10.94 -11.95 -2.19
C GLY A 143 11.31 -10.81 -3.13
N ILE A 144 12.57 -10.70 -3.53
CA ILE A 144 13.07 -9.64 -4.41
C ILE A 144 13.05 -10.14 -5.86
N PRO A 145 12.17 -9.60 -6.73
CA PRO A 145 12.14 -9.94 -8.14
C PRO A 145 13.35 -9.33 -8.89
N THR A 146 13.68 -9.86 -10.06
CA THR A 146 14.66 -9.25 -10.97
C THR A 146 14.22 -7.86 -11.43
N MET A 147 15.13 -7.04 -11.97
CA MET A 147 14.78 -5.72 -12.52
C MET A 147 13.74 -5.85 -13.63
N ARG A 148 13.86 -6.87 -14.48
CA ARG A 148 12.90 -7.16 -15.54
C ARG A 148 11.52 -7.49 -14.98
N ASP A 149 11.45 -8.33 -13.97
CA ASP A 149 10.17 -8.75 -13.39
C ASP A 149 9.49 -7.60 -12.65
N ARG A 150 10.27 -6.78 -11.93
CA ARG A 150 9.76 -5.53 -11.33
C ARG A 150 9.18 -4.58 -12.37
N ALA A 151 9.88 -4.40 -13.49
CA ALA A 151 9.40 -3.52 -14.57
C ALA A 151 8.17 -4.10 -15.27
N MET A 152 8.09 -5.43 -15.46
CA MET A 152 6.88 -6.10 -15.95
C MET A 152 5.71 -5.92 -14.97
N GLN A 153 5.93 -6.11 -13.67
CA GLN A 153 4.91 -5.84 -12.64
C GLN A 153 4.47 -4.37 -12.64
N ALA A 154 5.42 -3.43 -12.73
CA ALA A 154 5.11 -2.00 -12.82
C ALA A 154 4.28 -1.66 -14.08
N LEU A 155 4.60 -2.27 -15.22
CA LEU A 155 3.87 -2.10 -16.48
C LEU A 155 2.41 -2.56 -16.36
N TYR A 156 2.18 -3.75 -15.80
CA TYR A 156 0.84 -4.27 -15.60
C TYR A 156 0.08 -3.55 -14.50
N LEU A 157 0.78 -3.04 -13.49
CA LEU A 157 0.19 -2.21 -12.44
C LEU A 157 -0.41 -0.93 -13.01
N LEU A 158 0.24 -0.26 -13.98
CA LEU A 158 -0.34 0.92 -14.65
C LEU A 158 -1.72 0.63 -15.26
N ALA A 159 -1.96 -0.61 -15.69
CA ALA A 159 -3.22 -1.03 -16.29
C ALA A 159 -4.24 -1.59 -15.27
N LEU A 160 -3.77 -2.13 -14.15
CA LEU A 160 -4.62 -2.73 -13.11
C LEU A 160 -5.09 -1.70 -12.08
N GLU A 161 -4.23 -0.76 -11.71
CA GLU A 161 -4.50 0.25 -10.68
C GLU A 161 -5.79 1.08 -10.93
N PRO A 162 -6.09 1.55 -12.17
CA PRO A 162 -7.35 2.23 -12.44
C PRO A 162 -8.59 1.37 -12.20
N VAL A 163 -8.48 0.05 -12.42
CA VAL A 163 -9.58 -0.89 -12.14
C VAL A 163 -9.73 -1.06 -10.65
N SER A 164 -8.63 -1.37 -9.94
CA SER A 164 -8.61 -1.55 -8.48
C SER A 164 -9.19 -0.33 -7.77
N GLU A 165 -8.74 0.89 -8.12
CA GLU A 165 -9.25 2.12 -7.51
C GLU A 165 -10.73 2.40 -7.79
N THR A 166 -11.25 1.94 -8.93
CA THR A 166 -12.67 2.13 -9.29
C THR A 166 -13.59 1.20 -8.50
N VAL A 167 -13.14 -0.02 -8.16
CA VAL A 167 -13.95 -1.04 -7.47
C VAL A 167 -13.69 -1.12 -5.97
N ALA A 168 -12.63 -0.46 -5.49
CA ALA A 168 -12.18 -0.52 -4.11
C ALA A 168 -13.27 -0.08 -3.12
N ASP A 169 -13.21 -0.64 -1.94
CA ASP A 169 -14.01 -0.22 -0.80
C ASP A 169 -13.69 1.25 -0.44
N ARG A 170 -14.73 2.02 -0.02
CA ARG A 170 -14.59 3.45 0.25
C ARG A 170 -13.66 3.74 1.41
N ASN A 171 -13.78 2.92 2.46
CA ASN A 171 -13.01 3.06 3.70
C ASN A 171 -11.79 2.14 3.76
N SER A 172 -11.21 1.84 2.59
CA SER A 172 -9.93 1.16 2.42
C SER A 172 -8.85 2.18 2.03
N TYR A 173 -7.72 2.23 2.75
CA TYR A 173 -6.73 3.30 2.63
C TYR A 173 -5.31 2.81 2.30
N GLY A 174 -4.88 1.68 2.85
CA GLY A 174 -3.52 1.17 2.68
C GLY A 174 -3.17 0.82 1.23
N PHE A 175 -1.93 1.12 0.83
CA PHE A 175 -1.38 0.86 -0.51
C PHE A 175 -2.12 1.53 -1.67
N ARG A 176 -2.97 2.50 -1.40
CA ARG A 176 -3.74 3.22 -2.41
C ARG A 176 -3.12 4.59 -2.70
N PRO A 177 -3.14 5.04 -3.98
CA PRO A 177 -2.71 6.38 -4.33
C PRO A 177 -3.53 7.45 -3.60
N TRP A 178 -2.86 8.50 -3.13
CA TRP A 178 -3.50 9.66 -2.49
C TRP A 178 -4.30 9.34 -1.21
N ARG A 179 -4.06 8.18 -0.59
CA ARG A 179 -4.61 7.77 0.69
C ARG A 179 -3.49 7.62 1.72
N SER A 180 -3.74 8.08 2.92
CA SER A 180 -2.77 8.08 4.03
C SER A 180 -3.33 7.41 5.28
N THR A 181 -2.47 7.22 6.27
CA THR A 181 -2.90 6.77 7.60
C THR A 181 -3.76 7.82 8.29
N ALA A 182 -3.52 9.12 8.01
CA ALA A 182 -4.33 10.22 8.56
C ALA A 182 -5.79 10.14 8.09
N ASP A 183 -6.03 9.81 6.80
CA ASP A 183 -7.39 9.66 6.27
C ASP A 183 -8.14 8.49 6.94
N ALA A 184 -7.44 7.38 7.20
CA ALA A 184 -8.02 6.24 7.93
C ALA A 184 -8.38 6.62 9.38
N ILE A 185 -7.51 7.35 10.06
CA ILE A 185 -7.74 7.84 11.43
C ILE A 185 -8.87 8.87 11.47
N GLU A 186 -8.95 9.77 10.49
CA GLU A 186 -10.06 10.71 10.35
C GLU A 186 -11.39 9.96 10.18
N GLN A 187 -11.42 8.91 9.36
CA GLN A 187 -12.62 8.09 9.22
C GLN A 187 -12.99 7.38 10.53
N CYS A 188 -12.02 6.92 11.32
CA CYS A 188 -12.27 6.40 12.66
C CYS A 188 -12.88 7.47 13.57
N PHE A 189 -12.38 8.71 13.51
CA PHE A 189 -12.95 9.84 14.24
C PHE A 189 -14.39 10.10 13.83
N VAL A 190 -14.69 10.13 12.53
CA VAL A 190 -16.06 10.31 12.02
C VAL A 190 -17.01 9.22 12.55
N ASN A 191 -16.54 7.98 12.61
CA ASN A 191 -17.37 6.84 13.07
C ASN A 191 -17.57 6.78 14.56
N LEU A 192 -16.65 7.31 15.39
CA LEU A 192 -16.61 7.07 16.85
C LEU A 192 -16.79 8.33 17.70
N SER A 193 -16.68 9.55 17.16
CA SER A 193 -16.62 10.79 17.95
C SER A 193 -17.94 11.22 18.57
N ARG A 194 -19.08 10.91 17.94
CA ARG A 194 -20.41 11.37 18.38
C ARG A 194 -20.85 10.68 19.66
N LYS A 195 -21.70 11.35 20.46
CA LYS A 195 -22.26 10.82 21.71
C LYS A 195 -22.97 9.47 21.50
N HIS A 196 -23.71 9.33 20.41
CA HIS A 196 -24.47 8.12 20.06
C HIS A 196 -23.77 7.25 19.00
N SER A 197 -22.45 7.36 18.83
CA SER A 197 -21.68 6.47 17.96
C SER A 197 -21.57 5.06 18.54
N ALA A 198 -20.94 4.15 17.79
CA ALA A 198 -20.63 2.82 18.29
C ALA A 198 -19.72 2.88 19.52
N GLU A 199 -19.89 1.91 20.41
CA GLU A 199 -19.10 1.80 21.65
C GLU A 199 -18.15 0.60 21.63
N TRP A 200 -18.37 -0.34 20.75
CA TRP A 200 -17.53 -1.52 20.59
C TRP A 200 -16.80 -1.52 19.27
N VAL A 201 -15.58 -2.03 19.30
CA VAL A 201 -14.69 -2.07 18.14
C VAL A 201 -14.05 -3.46 18.04
N LEU A 202 -14.23 -4.12 16.92
CA LEU A 202 -13.48 -5.31 16.52
C LEU A 202 -12.21 -4.88 15.81
N GLU A 203 -11.06 -5.16 16.41
CA GLU A 203 -9.74 -5.05 15.79
C GLU A 203 -9.43 -6.36 15.07
N GLY A 204 -9.21 -6.34 13.76
CA GLY A 204 -8.97 -7.53 12.97
C GLY A 204 -7.55 -7.57 12.42
N ASP A 205 -6.86 -8.69 12.63
CA ASP A 205 -5.51 -8.98 12.05
C ASP A 205 -5.59 -10.24 11.19
N ILE A 206 -5.09 -10.18 9.97
CA ILE A 206 -5.10 -11.30 9.03
C ILE A 206 -3.77 -12.07 9.16
N LYS A 207 -3.85 -13.36 9.47
CA LYS A 207 -2.66 -14.21 9.63
C LYS A 207 -1.93 -14.36 8.28
N GLY A 208 -0.72 -13.76 8.16
CA GLY A 208 0.11 -13.91 6.99
C GLY A 208 -0.60 -13.52 5.68
N CYS A 209 -1.29 -12.37 5.65
CA CYS A 209 -2.15 -11.95 4.54
C CYS A 209 -1.48 -12.17 3.16
N PHE A 210 -0.26 -11.64 2.95
CA PHE A 210 0.43 -11.76 1.67
C PHE A 210 0.86 -13.19 1.33
N ASP A 211 1.06 -14.04 2.32
CA ASP A 211 1.59 -15.38 2.13
C ASP A 211 0.50 -16.45 1.90
N ASN A 212 -0.78 -16.11 2.21
CA ASN A 212 -1.87 -17.08 2.23
C ASN A 212 -2.99 -16.83 1.20
N ILE A 213 -2.98 -15.69 0.46
CA ILE A 213 -4.02 -15.43 -0.54
C ILE A 213 -4.07 -16.57 -1.56
N SER A 214 -5.25 -17.16 -1.77
CA SER A 214 -5.47 -18.24 -2.74
C SER A 214 -5.09 -17.83 -4.15
N HIS A 215 -4.21 -18.61 -4.80
CA HIS A 215 -3.85 -18.41 -6.21
C HIS A 215 -5.05 -18.59 -7.13
N ASP A 216 -5.92 -19.56 -6.84
CA ASP A 216 -7.12 -19.83 -7.65
C ASP A 216 -8.11 -18.66 -7.56
N TRP A 217 -8.28 -18.11 -6.34
CA TRP A 217 -9.10 -16.93 -6.16
C TRP A 217 -8.55 -15.73 -6.97
N LEU A 218 -7.25 -15.47 -6.88
CA LEU A 218 -6.60 -14.38 -7.63
C LEU A 218 -6.75 -14.59 -9.14
N LEU A 219 -6.53 -15.82 -9.62
CA LEU A 219 -6.67 -16.15 -11.04
C LEU A 219 -8.12 -16.03 -11.52
N ALA A 220 -9.11 -16.31 -10.71
CA ALA A 220 -10.52 -16.13 -11.05
C ALA A 220 -10.92 -14.64 -11.08
N ASN A 221 -10.55 -13.87 -10.06
CA ASN A 221 -11.15 -12.56 -9.75
C ASN A 221 -10.33 -11.35 -10.22
N VAL A 222 -8.99 -11.42 -10.29
CA VAL A 222 -8.18 -10.26 -10.68
C VAL A 222 -8.34 -9.95 -12.17
N PRO A 223 -8.78 -8.75 -12.58
CA PRO A 223 -9.07 -8.42 -13.97
C PRO A 223 -7.80 -7.98 -14.74
N MET A 224 -6.90 -8.95 -14.98
CA MET A 224 -5.68 -8.76 -15.77
C MET A 224 -5.37 -10.00 -16.63
N ASP A 225 -4.27 -9.95 -17.38
CA ASP A 225 -3.78 -11.11 -18.15
C ASP A 225 -3.47 -12.28 -17.22
N LYS A 226 -4.30 -13.32 -17.29
CA LYS A 226 -4.24 -14.51 -16.41
C LYS A 226 -2.95 -15.31 -16.59
N GLN A 227 -2.40 -15.34 -17.80
CA GLN A 227 -1.15 -16.06 -18.08
C GLN A 227 0.05 -15.40 -17.40
N VAL A 228 0.09 -14.07 -17.44
CA VAL A 228 1.15 -13.31 -16.76
C VAL A 228 1.00 -13.41 -15.25
N LEU A 229 -0.22 -13.26 -14.72
CA LEU A 229 -0.50 -13.43 -13.30
C LEU A 229 -0.09 -14.81 -12.79
N LYS A 230 -0.52 -15.88 -13.47
CA LYS A 230 -0.17 -17.28 -13.13
C LYS A 230 1.35 -17.49 -13.07
N LYS A 231 2.08 -16.91 -14.02
CA LYS A 231 3.55 -17.02 -14.04
C LYS A 231 4.19 -16.35 -12.82
N TRP A 232 3.72 -15.18 -12.40
CA TRP A 232 4.23 -14.51 -11.21
C TRP A 232 3.91 -15.27 -9.92
N LEU A 233 2.70 -15.76 -9.78
CA LEU A 233 2.27 -16.53 -8.60
C LEU A 233 3.08 -17.82 -8.45
N LYS A 234 3.47 -18.46 -9.58
CA LYS A 234 4.21 -19.71 -9.61
C LYS A 234 5.73 -19.54 -9.83
N ALA A 235 6.26 -18.33 -9.72
CA ALA A 235 7.69 -18.06 -9.98
C ALA A 235 8.63 -18.75 -8.96
N GLY A 236 8.17 -19.07 -7.76
CA GLY A 236 8.98 -19.61 -6.70
C GLY A 236 9.97 -18.60 -6.11
N PHE A 237 10.79 -19.05 -5.18
CA PHE A 237 11.88 -18.25 -4.62
C PHE A 237 13.15 -19.08 -4.42
N MET A 238 14.28 -18.39 -4.51
CA MET A 238 15.60 -18.95 -4.24
C MET A 238 16.03 -18.58 -2.82
N GLU A 239 16.40 -19.60 -2.04
CA GLU A 239 16.97 -19.47 -0.71
C GLU A 239 18.14 -20.44 -0.58
N SER A 240 19.31 -19.96 -0.14
CA SER A 240 20.53 -20.79 0.00
C SER A 240 20.81 -21.63 -1.25
N HIS A 241 20.68 -21.03 -2.45
CA HIS A 241 20.86 -21.67 -3.77
C HIS A 241 19.87 -22.79 -4.11
N ARG A 242 18.79 -22.95 -3.36
CA ARG A 242 17.71 -23.91 -3.64
C ARG A 242 16.45 -23.19 -4.09
N LEU A 243 15.75 -23.79 -5.06
CA LEU A 243 14.46 -23.29 -5.56
C LEU A 243 13.32 -23.90 -4.75
N TYR A 244 12.46 -23.04 -4.22
CA TYR A 244 11.24 -23.44 -3.51
C TYR A 244 10.02 -22.97 -4.31
N PRO A 245 9.01 -23.83 -4.50
CA PRO A 245 7.78 -23.43 -5.15
C PRO A 245 6.94 -22.48 -4.26
N THR A 246 6.03 -21.74 -4.87
CA THR A 246 4.99 -20.96 -4.18
C THR A 246 3.62 -21.55 -4.50
N GLU A 247 2.89 -21.98 -3.48
CA GLU A 247 1.57 -22.61 -3.63
C GLU A 247 0.42 -21.65 -3.33
N ALA A 248 0.66 -20.67 -2.48
CA ALA A 248 -0.28 -19.62 -2.11
C ALA A 248 0.45 -18.27 -1.98
N GLY A 249 -0.32 -17.20 -1.84
CA GLY A 249 0.16 -15.88 -1.54
C GLY A 249 0.66 -15.08 -2.74
N THR A 250 1.06 -13.86 -2.44
CA THR A 250 1.73 -12.94 -3.37
C THR A 250 3.10 -12.57 -2.80
N PRO A 251 4.13 -12.44 -3.63
CA PRO A 251 5.49 -12.20 -3.10
C PRO A 251 5.56 -10.89 -2.32
N GLN A 252 5.90 -10.95 -1.03
CA GLN A 252 6.22 -9.75 -0.25
C GLN A 252 7.47 -9.09 -0.85
N GLY A 253 7.29 -7.88 -1.41
CA GLY A 253 8.34 -7.14 -2.13
C GLY A 253 8.10 -7.01 -3.64
N GLY A 254 7.10 -7.68 -4.20
CA GLY A 254 6.62 -7.44 -5.58
C GLY A 254 5.91 -6.09 -5.70
N ILE A 255 6.13 -5.37 -6.80
CA ILE A 255 5.50 -4.05 -7.04
C ILE A 255 3.98 -4.15 -7.15
N ILE A 256 3.47 -5.25 -7.70
CA ILE A 256 2.03 -5.46 -7.91
C ILE A 256 1.32 -6.08 -6.70
N SER A 257 2.06 -6.73 -5.80
CA SER A 257 1.49 -7.49 -4.68
C SER A 257 0.57 -6.68 -3.75
N PRO A 258 0.85 -5.39 -3.44
CA PRO A 258 -0.06 -4.57 -2.64
C PRO A 258 -1.44 -4.39 -3.28
N VAL A 259 -1.51 -4.22 -4.60
CA VAL A 259 -2.79 -4.07 -5.32
C VAL A 259 -3.51 -5.41 -5.42
N LEU A 260 -2.80 -6.53 -5.58
CA LEU A 260 -3.40 -7.86 -5.54
C LEU A 260 -4.01 -8.17 -4.17
N ALA A 261 -3.31 -7.81 -3.08
CA ALA A 261 -3.83 -7.94 -1.71
C ALA A 261 -5.07 -7.04 -1.51
N ASN A 262 -5.04 -5.79 -1.97
CA ASN A 262 -6.22 -4.92 -1.88
C ASN A 262 -7.41 -5.51 -2.65
N LEU A 263 -7.22 -5.98 -3.88
CA LEU A 263 -8.29 -6.62 -4.66
C LEU A 263 -8.87 -7.86 -3.96
N ALA A 264 -8.04 -8.62 -3.23
CA ALA A 264 -8.51 -9.76 -2.45
C ALA A 264 -9.34 -9.32 -1.23
N LEU A 265 -9.02 -8.19 -0.62
CA LEU A 265 -9.69 -7.71 0.59
C LEU A 265 -10.84 -6.73 0.30
N ASP A 266 -10.88 -6.14 -0.89
CA ASP A 266 -11.97 -5.25 -1.31
C ASP A 266 -13.28 -6.05 -1.51
N GLY A 267 -14.39 -5.40 -1.18
CA GLY A 267 -15.73 -5.98 -1.20
C GLY A 267 -16.24 -6.35 0.20
N LEU A 268 -15.37 -6.42 1.22
CA LEU A 268 -15.81 -6.69 2.59
C LEU A 268 -16.77 -5.61 3.11
N GLU A 269 -16.52 -4.33 2.80
CA GLU A 269 -17.42 -3.23 3.17
C GLU A 269 -18.82 -3.46 2.61
N LYS A 270 -18.93 -3.90 1.34
CA LYS A 270 -20.23 -4.19 0.70
C LYS A 270 -20.93 -5.39 1.34
N VAL A 271 -20.18 -6.42 1.71
CA VAL A 271 -20.72 -7.60 2.40
C VAL A 271 -21.28 -7.19 3.76
N LEU A 272 -20.55 -6.39 4.53
CA LEU A 272 -21.02 -5.86 5.80
C LEU A 272 -22.25 -4.95 5.62
N GLU A 273 -22.25 -4.06 4.62
CA GLU A 273 -23.40 -3.22 4.29
C GLU A 273 -24.66 -4.04 3.93
N SER A 274 -24.49 -5.18 3.27
CA SER A 274 -25.62 -6.04 2.90
C SER A 274 -26.25 -6.75 4.11
N HIS A 275 -25.46 -7.10 5.12
CA HIS A 275 -25.95 -7.79 6.33
C HIS A 275 -26.45 -6.83 7.41
N PHE A 276 -25.71 -5.74 7.64
CA PHE A 276 -25.95 -4.86 8.79
C PHE A 276 -26.52 -3.49 8.40
N GLY A 277 -26.76 -3.26 7.13
CA GLY A 277 -27.36 -2.05 6.60
C GLY A 277 -26.35 -1.06 6.04
N LYS A 278 -26.74 -0.49 4.90
CA LYS A 278 -25.96 0.55 4.23
C LYS A 278 -26.01 1.85 5.04
N LYS A 279 -24.94 2.61 5.04
CA LYS A 279 -24.83 3.92 5.71
C LYS A 279 -26.08 4.79 5.46
N ASN A 280 -26.59 5.41 6.52
CA ASN A 280 -27.82 6.23 6.53
C ASN A 280 -29.13 5.44 6.39
N THR A 281 -29.15 4.14 6.65
CA THR A 281 -30.38 3.34 6.76
C THR A 281 -30.74 3.08 8.21
N LYS A 282 -32.03 2.75 8.49
CA LYS A 282 -32.48 2.37 9.85
C LYS A 282 -31.67 1.19 10.42
N ALA A 283 -31.29 0.24 9.58
CA ALA A 283 -30.47 -0.91 10.00
C ALA A 283 -29.07 -0.44 10.45
N SER A 284 -28.40 0.42 9.68
CA SER A 284 -27.07 0.93 10.06
C SER A 284 -27.10 1.80 11.33
N TYR A 285 -28.19 2.49 11.62
CA TYR A 285 -28.36 3.24 12.89
C TYR A 285 -28.54 2.30 14.09
N LYS A 286 -29.17 1.13 13.90
CA LYS A 286 -29.35 0.13 14.96
C LYS A 286 -28.06 -0.63 15.24
N THR A 287 -27.37 -1.09 14.22
CA THR A 287 -26.18 -1.94 14.35
C THR A 287 -24.90 -1.14 14.57
N LYS A 288 -24.81 0.08 14.01
CA LYS A 288 -23.63 0.96 14.01
C LYS A 288 -22.37 0.26 13.48
N VAL A 289 -22.56 -0.69 12.58
CA VAL A 289 -21.46 -1.39 11.91
C VAL A 289 -20.85 -0.47 10.86
N ASN A 290 -19.57 -0.12 11.05
CA ASN A 290 -18.77 0.64 10.09
C ASN A 290 -17.41 -0.03 9.96
N TYR A 291 -16.84 0.03 8.78
CA TYR A 291 -15.57 -0.60 8.42
C TYR A 291 -14.51 0.44 8.09
N VAL A 292 -13.29 0.25 8.56
CA VAL A 292 -12.12 1.03 8.17
C VAL A 292 -10.94 0.08 8.03
N ARG A 293 -10.26 0.11 6.87
CA ARG A 293 -9.12 -0.78 6.58
C ARG A 293 -7.89 0.00 6.12
N TYR A 294 -6.75 -0.42 6.61
CA TYR A 294 -5.46 0.01 6.11
C TYR A 294 -4.58 -1.20 5.81
N ALA A 295 -4.47 -1.58 4.55
CA ALA A 295 -3.80 -2.81 4.10
C ALA A 295 -4.45 -4.07 4.72
N ASP A 296 -3.72 -4.82 5.53
CA ASP A 296 -4.14 -6.01 6.28
C ASP A 296 -4.72 -5.70 7.68
N ASP A 297 -4.48 -4.50 8.21
CA ASP A 297 -5.07 -4.04 9.46
C ASP A 297 -6.46 -3.43 9.23
N PHE A 298 -7.48 -3.83 9.99
CA PHE A 298 -8.82 -3.25 9.88
C PHE A 298 -9.53 -3.19 11.22
N ILE A 299 -10.50 -2.28 11.29
CA ILE A 299 -11.44 -2.20 12.41
C ILE A 299 -12.87 -2.23 11.91
N ILE A 300 -13.76 -2.81 12.74
CA ILE A 300 -15.20 -2.77 12.53
C ILE A 300 -15.85 -2.29 13.83
N THR A 301 -16.68 -1.25 13.73
CA THR A 301 -17.43 -0.74 14.88
C THR A 301 -18.77 -1.49 15.04
N GLY A 302 -19.33 -1.52 16.23
CA GLY A 302 -20.66 -2.10 16.48
C GLY A 302 -21.30 -1.53 17.73
N ILE A 303 -22.62 -1.74 17.88
CA ILE A 303 -23.38 -1.26 19.04
C ILE A 303 -23.09 -2.08 20.30
N SER A 304 -22.83 -3.38 20.15
CA SER A 304 -22.56 -4.30 21.26
C SER A 304 -21.45 -5.28 20.95
N LYS A 305 -20.90 -5.89 21.99
CA LYS A 305 -19.88 -6.93 21.90
C LYS A 305 -20.43 -8.18 21.23
N GLU A 306 -21.61 -8.58 21.61
CA GLU A 306 -22.32 -9.77 21.13
C GLU A 306 -22.57 -9.68 19.61
N LEU A 307 -22.98 -8.51 19.11
CA LEU A 307 -23.15 -8.27 17.68
C LEU A 307 -21.83 -8.52 16.92
N LEU A 308 -20.73 -7.97 17.45
CA LEU A 308 -19.42 -8.11 16.80
C LEU A 308 -18.90 -9.54 16.83
N GLU A 309 -19.04 -10.25 17.96
CA GLU A 309 -18.54 -11.62 18.13
C GLU A 309 -19.42 -12.67 17.43
N ASN A 310 -20.75 -12.56 17.56
CA ASN A 310 -21.66 -13.61 17.12
C ASN A 310 -22.20 -13.42 15.71
N GLU A 311 -22.22 -12.18 15.17
CA GLU A 311 -22.77 -11.91 13.86
C GLU A 311 -21.71 -11.38 12.87
N VAL A 312 -20.94 -10.34 13.27
CA VAL A 312 -19.98 -9.70 12.37
C VAL A 312 -18.77 -10.59 12.11
N LEU A 313 -18.18 -11.16 13.17
CA LEU A 313 -16.97 -11.98 13.06
C LEU A 313 -17.18 -13.24 12.18
N PRO A 314 -18.28 -13.98 12.24
CA PRO A 314 -18.57 -15.06 11.30
C PRO A 314 -18.66 -14.62 9.85
N VAL A 315 -19.30 -13.47 9.54
CA VAL A 315 -19.40 -12.92 8.20
C VAL A 315 -18.01 -12.56 7.65
N VAL A 316 -17.19 -11.91 8.48
CA VAL A 316 -15.81 -11.57 8.10
C VAL A 316 -14.98 -12.84 7.88
N SER A 317 -15.11 -13.82 8.75
CA SER A 317 -14.38 -15.10 8.65
C SER A 317 -14.75 -15.87 7.38
N ALA A 318 -16.02 -15.93 7.01
CA ALA A 318 -16.49 -16.53 5.78
C ALA A 318 -15.93 -15.81 4.54
N PHE A 319 -15.96 -14.47 4.53
CA PHE A 319 -15.37 -13.66 3.47
C PHE A 319 -13.86 -13.92 3.30
N MET A 320 -13.12 -14.04 4.40
CA MET A 320 -11.69 -14.33 4.37
C MET A 320 -11.42 -15.75 3.88
N ALA A 321 -12.19 -16.74 4.34
CA ALA A 321 -12.03 -18.15 3.98
C ALA A 321 -12.14 -18.39 2.47
N GLU A 322 -13.08 -17.73 1.77
CA GLU A 322 -13.19 -17.79 0.30
C GLU A 322 -11.90 -17.41 -0.43
N ARG A 323 -11.07 -16.59 0.22
CA ARG A 323 -9.81 -16.04 -0.32
C ARG A 323 -8.58 -16.80 0.16
N GLY A 324 -8.79 -17.89 0.92
CA GLY A 324 -7.72 -18.67 1.55
C GLY A 324 -7.08 -17.95 2.76
N LEU A 325 -7.77 -16.94 3.30
CA LEU A 325 -7.28 -16.13 4.42
C LEU A 325 -7.94 -16.55 5.73
N THR A 326 -7.24 -16.38 6.83
CA THR A 326 -7.74 -16.62 8.19
C THR A 326 -7.40 -15.44 9.09
N LEU A 327 -8.30 -15.14 10.04
CA LEU A 327 -8.03 -14.16 11.07
C LEU A 327 -7.07 -14.72 12.13
N SER A 328 -6.24 -13.86 12.70
CA SER A 328 -5.38 -14.21 13.83
C SER A 328 -6.18 -14.21 15.11
N ALA A 329 -6.49 -15.39 15.66
CA ALA A 329 -7.27 -15.51 16.90
C ALA A 329 -6.64 -14.75 18.09
N SER A 330 -5.31 -14.70 18.15
CA SER A 330 -4.60 -14.01 19.25
C SER A 330 -4.57 -12.49 19.13
N LYS A 331 -4.90 -11.93 17.95
CA LYS A 331 -4.83 -10.49 17.68
C LYS A 331 -6.17 -9.91 17.22
N THR A 332 -7.18 -10.76 17.00
CA THR A 332 -8.53 -10.31 16.69
C THR A 332 -9.27 -10.16 18.02
N VAL A 333 -9.53 -8.92 18.42
CA VAL A 333 -10.05 -8.59 19.74
C VAL A 333 -11.23 -7.62 19.62
N VAL A 334 -12.24 -7.81 20.45
CA VAL A 334 -13.36 -6.85 20.60
C VAL A 334 -13.14 -6.03 21.86
N THR A 335 -12.97 -4.71 21.69
CA THR A 335 -12.61 -3.76 22.73
C THR A 335 -13.71 -2.70 22.89
N HIS A 336 -14.03 -2.31 24.12
CA HIS A 336 -14.90 -1.17 24.37
C HIS A 336 -14.13 0.14 24.23
N ILE A 337 -14.73 1.15 23.58
CA ILE A 337 -14.06 2.42 23.26
C ILE A 337 -13.61 3.21 24.49
N ALA A 338 -14.20 2.98 25.67
CA ALA A 338 -13.75 3.58 26.93
C ALA A 338 -12.43 2.98 27.45
N GLU A 339 -12.10 1.75 27.09
CA GLU A 339 -10.79 1.13 27.34
C GLU A 339 -9.76 1.64 26.34
N GLY A 340 -10.20 1.87 25.10
CA GLY A 340 -9.39 2.34 23.98
C GLY A 340 -8.62 1.23 23.29
N PHE A 341 -8.27 1.48 22.03
CA PHE A 341 -7.54 0.55 21.18
C PHE A 341 -6.46 1.27 20.37
N ASP A 342 -5.48 0.51 19.91
CA ASP A 342 -4.36 1.03 19.11
C ASP A 342 -4.57 0.70 17.62
N PHE A 343 -4.71 1.71 16.77
CA PHE A 343 -4.79 1.56 15.32
C PHE A 343 -3.80 2.46 14.61
N LEU A 344 -3.00 1.92 13.71
CA LEU A 344 -1.98 2.63 12.93
C LEU A 344 -1.04 3.49 13.79
N GLY A 345 -0.64 2.99 14.97
CA GLY A 345 0.25 3.70 15.89
C GLY A 345 -0.39 4.86 16.64
N GLN A 346 -1.69 5.00 16.58
CA GLN A 346 -2.52 5.92 17.35
C GLN A 346 -3.36 5.13 18.35
N ASN A 347 -3.61 5.71 19.54
CA ASN A 347 -4.57 5.21 20.52
C ASN A 347 -5.87 6.01 20.41
N LEU A 348 -6.96 5.32 20.18
CA LEU A 348 -8.31 5.89 20.07
C LEU A 348 -9.09 5.51 21.32
N ARG A 349 -9.51 6.50 22.12
CA ARG A 349 -10.21 6.27 23.38
C ARG A 349 -11.22 7.36 23.69
N LYS A 350 -12.40 6.98 24.22
CA LYS A 350 -13.37 7.93 24.77
C LYS A 350 -13.12 8.17 26.25
N TYR A 351 -13.02 9.45 26.61
CA TYR A 351 -12.92 9.95 27.99
C TYR A 351 -14.16 10.82 28.24
N ASN A 352 -15.03 10.41 29.16
CA ASN A 352 -16.25 11.16 29.52
C ASN A 352 -17.07 11.57 28.26
N GLY A 353 -17.23 10.65 27.32
CA GLY A 353 -17.98 10.86 26.09
C GLY A 353 -17.24 11.60 24.95
N LYS A 354 -16.03 12.13 25.19
CA LYS A 354 -15.19 12.76 24.17
C LYS A 354 -14.14 11.79 23.64
N LEU A 355 -14.12 11.58 22.31
CA LEU A 355 -13.09 10.78 21.68
C LEU A 355 -11.80 11.60 21.60
N LEU A 356 -10.73 11.06 22.13
CA LEU A 356 -9.37 11.56 21.97
C LEU A 356 -8.55 10.54 21.16
N ILE A 357 -7.79 11.04 20.19
CA ILE A 357 -6.85 10.25 19.42
C ILE A 357 -5.46 10.79 19.74
N LYS A 358 -4.61 9.95 20.31
CA LYS A 358 -3.26 10.30 20.76
C LYS A 358 -2.25 9.33 20.13
N PRO A 359 -0.94 9.67 20.05
CA PRO A 359 0.10 8.70 19.76
C PRO A 359 0.03 7.51 20.72
N SER A 360 0.07 6.26 20.22
CA SER A 360 0.01 5.09 21.10
C SER A 360 1.29 4.98 21.94
N ARG A 361 1.14 4.48 23.18
CA ARG A 361 2.26 4.30 24.11
C ARG A 361 3.39 3.45 23.49
N LYS A 362 3.02 2.39 22.79
CA LYS A 362 3.98 1.51 22.09
C LYS A 362 4.76 2.26 21.00
N ASN A 363 4.08 3.16 20.26
CA ASN A 363 4.72 3.96 19.21
C ASN A 363 5.68 4.98 19.83
N LEU A 364 5.27 5.68 20.89
CA LEU A 364 6.09 6.64 21.63
C LEU A 364 7.36 5.96 22.18
N GLN A 365 7.22 4.86 22.91
CA GLN A 365 8.37 4.13 23.47
C GLN A 365 9.36 3.68 22.39
N ARG A 366 8.86 3.19 21.25
CA ARG A 366 9.71 2.82 20.10
C ARG A 366 10.47 4.02 19.55
N HIS A 367 9.80 5.17 19.46
CA HIS A 367 10.41 6.41 18.99
C HIS A 367 11.52 6.88 19.93
N LEU A 368 11.25 6.95 21.24
CA LEU A 368 12.23 7.32 22.27
C LEU A 368 13.43 6.38 22.26
N LYS A 369 13.20 5.06 22.21
CA LYS A 369 14.28 4.08 22.07
C LYS A 369 15.15 4.33 20.85
N LYS A 370 14.53 4.62 19.70
CA LYS A 370 15.29 4.92 18.46
C LYS A 370 16.18 6.15 18.61
N ILE A 371 15.66 7.20 19.25
CA ILE A 371 16.45 8.43 19.50
C ILE A 371 17.61 8.12 20.43
N LYS A 372 17.35 7.45 21.55
CA LYS A 372 18.39 7.03 22.51
C LYS A 372 19.49 6.19 21.84
N ASP A 373 19.12 5.27 20.96
CA ASP A 373 20.08 4.47 20.19
C ASP A 373 20.91 5.33 19.24
N ILE A 374 20.34 6.38 18.62
CA ILE A 374 21.09 7.33 17.78
C ILE A 374 22.06 8.14 18.61
N VAL A 375 21.63 8.71 19.73
CA VAL A 375 22.49 9.49 20.63
C VAL A 375 23.65 8.64 21.12
N ARG A 376 23.40 7.44 21.64
CA ARG A 376 24.44 6.53 22.15
C ARG A 376 25.47 6.13 21.09
N ARG A 377 25.03 5.89 19.85
CA ARG A 377 25.96 5.50 18.75
C ARG A 377 26.82 6.68 18.27
N ASN A 378 26.41 7.91 18.55
CA ASN A 378 27.06 9.13 18.08
C ASN A 378 27.61 9.99 19.22
N CYS A 379 27.83 9.43 20.42
CA CYS A 379 28.34 10.18 21.58
C CYS A 379 29.71 10.85 21.31
N MET A 380 30.54 10.24 20.45
CA MET A 380 31.84 10.77 20.03
C MET A 380 31.81 11.49 18.68
N SER A 381 30.63 11.64 18.07
CA SER A 381 30.51 12.30 16.78
C SER A 381 30.39 13.81 16.93
N ARG A 382 30.74 14.54 15.87
CA ARG A 382 30.50 15.99 15.80
C ARG A 382 29.00 16.28 15.93
N GLN A 383 28.66 17.43 16.56
CA GLN A 383 27.29 17.83 16.83
C GLN A 383 26.43 17.93 15.55
N ASP A 384 27.01 18.45 14.46
CA ASP A 384 26.31 18.54 13.16
C ASP A 384 25.88 17.19 12.60
N VAL A 385 26.72 16.16 12.75
CA VAL A 385 26.42 14.78 12.32
C VAL A 385 25.27 14.19 13.14
N LEU A 386 25.29 14.38 14.47
CA LEU A 386 24.22 13.93 15.35
C LEU A 386 22.88 14.60 14.99
N ILE A 387 22.87 15.93 14.82
CA ILE A 387 21.68 16.70 14.43
C ILE A 387 21.15 16.23 13.09
N HIS A 388 22.03 15.99 12.11
CA HIS A 388 21.64 15.48 10.78
C HIS A 388 20.96 14.11 10.83
N GLN A 389 21.35 13.25 11.77
CA GLN A 389 20.73 11.93 11.97
C GLN A 389 19.42 12.02 12.78
N LEU A 390 19.31 12.92 13.74
CA LEU A 390 18.13 13.08 14.59
C LEU A 390 16.97 13.76 13.84
N ASN A 391 17.24 14.84 13.12
CA ASN A 391 16.20 15.65 12.47
C ASN A 391 15.23 14.88 11.60
N PRO A 392 15.65 13.94 10.71
CA PRO A 392 14.71 13.15 9.92
C PRO A 392 13.79 12.26 10.78
N VAL A 393 14.29 11.77 11.90
CA VAL A 393 13.53 10.90 12.82
C VAL A 393 12.53 11.73 13.61
N LEU A 394 12.95 12.89 14.11
CA LEU A 394 12.11 13.82 14.87
C LEU A 394 10.99 14.40 14.00
N LEU A 395 11.35 14.96 12.84
CA LEU A 395 10.40 15.55 11.89
C LEU A 395 9.45 14.50 11.30
N GLY A 396 9.97 13.31 10.98
CA GLY A 396 9.15 12.22 10.46
C GLY A 396 8.07 11.79 11.44
N TRP A 397 8.41 11.66 12.72
CA TRP A 397 7.46 11.31 13.77
C TRP A 397 6.48 12.45 14.09
N ALA A 398 6.96 13.70 14.14
CA ALA A 398 6.12 14.88 14.33
C ALA A 398 5.09 15.03 13.19
N ASN A 399 5.52 14.89 11.94
CA ASN A 399 4.63 14.96 10.78
C ASN A 399 3.60 13.81 10.75
N TYR A 400 3.99 12.62 11.24
CA TYR A 400 3.07 11.48 11.32
C TYR A 400 1.95 11.71 12.35
N HIS A 401 2.23 12.37 13.47
CA HIS A 401 1.27 12.59 14.55
C HIS A 401 0.67 14.00 14.62
N ARG A 402 1.01 14.90 13.69
CA ARG A 402 0.55 16.30 13.71
C ARG A 402 -0.97 16.50 13.62
N HIS A 403 -1.68 15.49 13.11
CA HIS A 403 -3.14 15.54 12.90
C HIS A 403 -3.96 15.00 14.07
N VAL A 404 -3.31 14.60 15.17
CA VAL A 404 -3.94 14.06 16.37
C VAL A 404 -3.55 14.88 17.62
N VAL A 405 -4.13 14.56 18.78
CA VAL A 405 -3.86 15.24 20.04
C VAL A 405 -2.49 14.81 20.56
N ALA A 406 -1.44 15.51 20.12
CA ALA A 406 -0.04 15.13 20.40
C ALA A 406 0.76 16.24 21.13
N LYS A 407 0.14 17.41 21.47
CA LYS A 407 0.84 18.56 22.06
C LYS A 407 1.61 18.18 23.33
N GLU A 408 0.96 17.54 24.29
CA GLU A 408 1.59 17.08 25.54
C GLU A 408 2.73 16.09 25.28
N THR A 409 2.51 15.17 24.32
CA THR A 409 3.53 14.18 23.93
C THR A 409 4.73 14.84 23.27
N PHE A 410 4.54 15.94 22.54
CA PHE A 410 5.63 16.71 21.98
C PHE A 410 6.42 17.50 23.05
N GLY A 411 5.73 18.07 24.07
CA GLY A 411 6.36 18.76 25.20
C GLY A 411 7.21 17.80 26.02
N TYR A 412 6.65 16.73 26.52
CA TYR A 412 7.35 15.69 27.29
C TYR A 412 8.61 15.17 26.57
N ARG A 413 8.52 14.99 25.27
CA ARG A 413 9.64 14.57 24.43
C ARG A 413 10.78 15.60 24.40
N SER A 414 10.47 16.91 24.35
CA SER A 414 11.49 17.96 24.36
C SER A 414 12.27 17.98 25.68
N GLU A 415 11.59 17.79 26.80
CA GLU A 415 12.17 17.77 28.15
C GLU A 415 13.08 16.56 28.36
N GLU A 416 12.65 15.36 27.95
CA GLU A 416 13.44 14.13 28.08
C GLU A 416 14.73 14.19 27.26
N HIS A 417 14.69 14.79 26.06
CA HIS A 417 15.91 14.97 25.26
C HIS A 417 16.87 15.98 25.83
N THR A 418 16.37 17.06 26.45
CA THR A 418 17.22 18.05 27.09
C THR A 418 17.94 17.43 28.29
N SER A 419 17.28 16.60 29.07
CA SER A 419 17.87 15.89 30.21
C SER A 419 18.90 14.81 29.79
N GLU A 420 18.65 14.06 28.73
CA GLU A 420 19.61 13.05 28.21
C GLU A 420 20.89 13.69 27.63
N LEU A 421 20.77 14.88 27.00
CA LEU A 421 21.93 15.63 26.50
C LEU A 421 22.72 16.34 27.61
N GLN A 422 22.06 16.61 28.74
CA GLN A 422 22.68 17.27 29.92
C GLN A 422 23.22 16.27 30.95
N SER A 423 22.90 14.99 30.87
CA SER A 423 23.46 13.98 31.77
C SER A 423 24.97 13.89 31.55
N PRO A 424 25.83 14.17 32.56
CA PRO A 424 27.23 13.97 32.40
C PRO A 424 27.53 12.53 32.09
N VAL A 425 28.28 12.29 31.01
CA VAL A 425 28.86 10.99 30.73
C VAL A 425 29.76 10.68 31.92
N THR A 426 29.29 9.88 32.86
CA THR A 426 30.16 9.32 33.90
C THR A 426 31.16 8.43 33.19
N ILE A 427 32.40 8.88 33.11
CA ILE A 427 33.58 8.18 32.58
C ILE A 427 33.88 6.95 33.44
#